data_c9935e4b85f2f477efed65880313b0e8
#
_entry.id   c9935e4b85f2f477efed65880313b0e8
#
_cell.length_a   1.000
_cell.length_b   1.000
_cell.length_c   1.000
_cell.angle_alpha   90.00
_cell.angle_beta   90.00
_cell.angle_gamma   90.00
#
_symmetry.space_group_name_H-M   'P 1'
#
loop_
_entity.id
_entity.type
_entity.pdbx_description
1 polymer ?
#
loop_
_entity_poly.entity_id
_entity_poly.type
_entity_poly.pdbx_seq_one_letter_code
_entity_poly.pdbx_strand_id
1 'polypeptide(L)'
;LSSFTADKSIMVRVIGTDLSKRDISGAKESFSELTEFMTRFPDSQYASYANQRIVYLRNLIASGELTAADYYLKRSAYVAAIRRANYVIENIPNSSQDLRALKILSTSYQALGYTELYEDTQSIIALNASKFGSETSKESSWSWKSIIGMNPGSGS
;
A
#
# COMPACT_ATOMS: atom_id res chain seq x y z
N LEU A 1 -1.70 22.65 26.82
CA LEU A 1 -0.46 23.13 26.15
C LEU A 1 0.52 22.00 25.85
N SER A 2 0.59 20.94 26.66
CA SER A 2 1.52 19.81 26.45
C SER A 2 1.10 18.88 25.29
N SER A 3 -0.18 18.71 25.05
CA SER A 3 -0.69 17.86 23.94
C SER A 3 -0.40 18.46 22.56
N PHE A 4 -0.45 19.78 22.44
CA PHE A 4 -0.17 20.49 21.18
C PHE A 4 1.30 20.39 20.74
N THR A 5 2.22 20.41 21.69
CA THR A 5 3.66 20.26 21.41
C THR A 5 4.04 18.84 21.03
N ALA A 6 3.41 17.84 21.67
CA ALA A 6 3.60 16.44 21.34
C ALA A 6 3.07 16.11 19.92
N ASP A 7 1.87 16.62 19.59
CA ASP A 7 1.22 16.52 18.28
C ASP A 7 2.12 17.06 17.16
N LYS A 8 2.62 18.29 17.33
CA LYS A 8 3.53 18.92 16.35
C LYS A 8 4.86 18.19 16.23
N SER A 9 5.41 17.69 17.34
CA SER A 9 6.70 16.98 17.35
C SER A 9 6.64 15.67 16.57
N ILE A 10 5.59 14.88 16.79
CA ILE A 10 5.36 13.60 16.07
C ILE A 10 5.19 13.88 14.57
N MET A 11 4.37 14.86 14.20
CA MET A 11 4.13 15.20 12.80
C MET A 11 5.40 15.68 12.08
N VAL A 12 6.20 16.55 12.71
CA VAL A 12 7.47 17.04 12.11
C VAL A 12 8.44 15.90 11.89
N ARG A 13 8.53 14.94 12.81
CA ARG A 13 9.38 13.75 12.69
C ARG A 13 8.97 12.87 11.50
N VAL A 14 7.67 12.62 11.34
CA VAL A 14 7.14 11.77 10.26
C VAL A 14 7.20 12.45 8.89
N ILE A 15 6.92 13.75 8.82
CA ILE A 15 6.97 14.54 7.58
C ILE A 15 8.41 14.70 7.07
N GLY A 16 9.38 14.86 7.99
CA GLY A 16 10.78 15.05 7.66
C GLY A 16 11.53 13.81 7.21
N THR A 17 10.90 12.63 7.30
CA THR A 17 11.54 11.37 6.90
C THR A 17 11.46 11.22 5.37
N ASP A 18 12.56 11.41 4.69
CA ASP A 18 12.69 11.12 3.26
C ASP A 18 12.68 9.58 3.06
N LEU A 19 11.48 9.05 2.81
CA LEU A 19 11.27 7.62 2.58
C LEU A 19 11.77 7.28 1.18
N SER A 20 13.05 6.96 1.07
CA SER A 20 13.59 6.40 -0.16
C SER A 20 12.83 5.11 -0.50
N LYS A 21 12.59 4.84 -1.78
CA LYS A 21 11.87 3.65 -2.26
C LYS A 21 12.46 2.31 -1.77
N ARG A 22 13.61 2.33 -1.11
CA ARG A 22 14.33 1.16 -0.58
C ARG A 22 14.16 0.96 0.92
N ASP A 23 13.67 1.93 1.64
CA ASP A 23 13.53 1.84 3.10
C ASP A 23 12.10 1.53 3.52
N ILE A 24 11.72 0.26 3.36
CA ILE A 24 10.41 -0.24 3.81
C ILE A 24 10.30 -0.26 5.33
N SER A 25 11.43 -0.40 6.05
CA SER A 25 11.43 -0.40 7.52
C SER A 25 11.01 0.95 8.07
N GLY A 26 11.59 2.03 7.55
CA GLY A 26 11.18 3.39 7.91
C GLY A 26 9.73 3.71 7.52
N ALA A 27 9.26 3.17 6.40
CA ALA A 27 7.85 3.31 6.00
C ALA A 27 6.90 2.61 6.99
N LYS A 28 7.26 1.41 7.46
CA LYS A 28 6.46 0.67 8.46
C LYS A 28 6.43 1.39 9.81
N GLU A 29 7.56 1.92 10.26
CA GLU A 29 7.64 2.72 11.49
C GLU A 29 6.74 3.96 11.39
N SER A 30 6.88 4.74 10.33
CA SER A 30 6.06 5.93 10.09
C SER A 30 4.57 5.60 9.96
N PHE A 31 4.21 4.48 9.34
CA PHE A 31 2.83 4.02 9.26
C PHE A 31 2.25 3.71 10.64
N SER A 32 3.02 3.02 11.49
CA SER A 32 2.63 2.69 12.86
C SER A 32 2.43 3.95 13.71
N GLU A 33 3.41 4.88 13.67
CA GLU A 33 3.34 6.15 14.41
C GLU A 33 2.13 7.00 14.01
N LEU A 34 1.84 7.11 12.70
CA LEU A 34 0.68 7.86 12.22
C LEU A 34 -0.64 7.19 12.59
N THR A 35 -0.70 5.86 12.56
CA THR A 35 -1.90 5.12 12.98
C THR A 35 -2.17 5.32 14.46
N GLU A 36 -1.11 5.27 15.30
CA GLU A 36 -1.23 5.58 16.72
C GLU A 36 -1.66 7.03 16.94
N PHE A 37 -1.09 7.98 16.20
CA PHE A 37 -1.47 9.39 16.25
C PHE A 37 -2.97 9.57 15.96
N MET A 38 -3.48 8.95 14.91
CA MET A 38 -4.92 9.04 14.54
C MET A 38 -5.83 8.41 15.59
N THR A 39 -5.37 7.37 16.28
CA THR A 39 -6.12 6.74 17.37
C THR A 39 -6.19 7.65 18.60
N ARG A 40 -5.10 8.36 18.91
CA ARG A 40 -5.00 9.24 20.08
C ARG A 40 -5.63 10.62 19.86
N PHE A 41 -5.57 11.13 18.61
CA PHE A 41 -5.97 12.50 18.28
C PHE A 41 -6.82 12.54 16.99
N PRO A 42 -8.01 11.88 16.99
CA PRO A 42 -8.84 11.77 15.80
C PRO A 42 -9.35 13.12 15.29
N ASP A 43 -9.54 14.09 16.19
CA ASP A 43 -10.05 15.44 15.89
C ASP A 43 -8.94 16.49 15.72
N SER A 44 -7.69 16.06 15.59
CA SER A 44 -6.57 16.97 15.36
C SER A 44 -6.71 17.72 14.03
N GLN A 45 -6.30 18.98 14.00
CA GLN A 45 -6.21 19.75 12.74
C GLN A 45 -5.31 19.07 11.69
N TYR A 46 -4.43 18.14 12.10
CA TYR A 46 -3.55 17.37 11.22
C TYR A 46 -4.15 16.03 10.76
N ALA A 47 -5.35 15.67 11.22
CA ALA A 47 -5.97 14.37 10.94
C ALA A 47 -6.14 14.10 9.43
N SER A 48 -6.55 15.10 8.66
CA SER A 48 -6.70 14.98 7.21
C SER A 48 -5.36 14.67 6.52
N TYR A 49 -4.30 15.37 6.90
CA TYR A 49 -2.95 15.13 6.38
C TYR A 49 -2.42 13.76 6.80
N ALA A 50 -2.60 13.39 8.07
CA ALA A 50 -2.18 12.09 8.59
C ALA A 50 -2.84 10.94 7.83
N ASN A 51 -4.15 11.04 7.55
CA ASN A 51 -4.88 10.05 6.77
C ASN A 51 -4.33 9.90 5.34
N GLN A 52 -4.06 11.01 4.65
CA GLN A 52 -3.46 10.95 3.31
C GLN A 52 -2.09 10.27 3.35
N ARG A 53 -1.29 10.58 4.37
CA ARG A 53 0.04 9.97 4.54
C ARG A 53 -0.05 8.48 4.87
N ILE A 54 -1.00 8.06 5.70
CA ILE A 54 -1.29 6.65 6.00
C ILE A 54 -1.63 5.89 4.71
N VAL A 55 -2.50 6.43 3.85
CA VAL A 55 -2.85 5.80 2.57
C VAL A 55 -1.63 5.65 1.68
N TYR A 56 -0.80 6.69 1.57
CA TYR A 56 0.44 6.64 0.79
C TYR A 56 1.40 5.56 1.32
N LEU A 57 1.66 5.54 2.63
CA LEU A 57 2.56 4.58 3.25
C LEU A 57 2.05 3.14 3.13
N ARG A 58 0.75 2.93 3.28
CA ARG A 58 0.09 1.65 3.04
C ARG A 58 0.43 1.09 1.66
N ASN A 59 0.21 1.90 0.62
CA ASN A 59 0.47 1.49 -0.75
C ASN A 59 1.96 1.28 -1.02
N LEU A 60 2.83 2.11 -0.43
CA LEU A 60 4.28 1.97 -0.54
C LEU A 60 4.78 0.66 0.07
N ILE A 61 4.34 0.33 1.29
CA ILE A 61 4.71 -0.90 1.99
C ILE A 61 4.20 -2.12 1.20
N ALA A 62 2.92 -2.11 0.80
CA ALA A 62 2.34 -3.19 0.00
C ALA A 62 3.10 -3.40 -1.31
N SER A 63 3.40 -2.35 -2.04
CA SER A 63 4.18 -2.41 -3.29
C SER A 63 5.57 -2.99 -3.08
N GLY A 64 6.25 -2.62 -2.00
CA GLY A 64 7.58 -3.14 -1.66
C GLY A 64 7.58 -4.64 -1.33
N GLU A 65 6.62 -5.08 -0.51
CA GLU A 65 6.44 -6.50 -0.18
C GLU A 65 6.12 -7.33 -1.43
N LEU A 66 5.26 -6.84 -2.31
CA LEU A 66 4.92 -7.56 -3.54
C LEU A 66 6.04 -7.52 -4.59
N THR A 67 6.90 -6.52 -4.56
CA THR A 67 8.12 -6.53 -5.40
C THR A 67 9.06 -7.67 -4.97
N ALA A 68 9.18 -7.90 -3.66
CA ALA A 68 9.90 -9.07 -3.15
C ALA A 68 9.18 -10.38 -3.51
N ALA A 69 7.85 -10.42 -3.44
CA ALA A 69 7.07 -11.60 -3.85
C ALA A 69 7.28 -11.95 -5.32
N ASP A 70 7.26 -10.97 -6.22
CA ASP A 70 7.53 -11.16 -7.65
C ASP A 70 8.94 -11.70 -7.91
N TYR A 71 9.93 -11.23 -7.15
CA TYR A 71 11.29 -11.75 -7.22
C TYR A 71 11.34 -13.25 -6.87
N TYR A 72 10.64 -13.66 -5.82
CA TYR A 72 10.53 -15.06 -5.43
C TYR A 72 9.75 -15.88 -6.46
N LEU A 73 8.65 -15.33 -6.98
CA LEU A 73 7.83 -15.98 -8.00
C LEU A 73 8.65 -16.32 -9.26
N LYS A 74 9.46 -15.36 -9.76
CA LYS A 74 10.35 -15.54 -10.90
C LYS A 74 11.41 -16.63 -10.69
N ARG A 75 11.72 -16.96 -9.45
CA ARG A 75 12.67 -18.01 -9.04
C ARG A 75 11.99 -19.32 -8.65
N SER A 76 10.68 -19.43 -8.87
CA SER A 76 9.87 -20.59 -8.48
C SER A 76 9.88 -20.87 -6.97
N ALA A 77 10.25 -19.86 -6.16
CA ALA A 77 10.20 -19.92 -4.70
C ALA A 77 8.80 -19.56 -4.20
N TYR A 78 7.81 -20.36 -4.61
CA TYR A 78 6.38 -20.09 -4.42
C TYR A 78 5.98 -19.89 -2.97
N VAL A 79 6.53 -20.67 -2.03
CA VAL A 79 6.23 -20.54 -0.60
C VAL A 79 6.69 -19.17 -0.06
N ALA A 80 7.83 -18.67 -0.51
CA ALA A 80 8.31 -17.35 -0.12
C ALA A 80 7.45 -16.24 -0.74
N ALA A 81 7.01 -16.41 -1.99
CA ALA A 81 6.08 -15.49 -2.66
C ALA A 81 4.74 -15.43 -1.93
N ILE A 82 4.17 -16.59 -1.55
CA ILE A 82 2.92 -16.69 -0.76
C ILE A 82 3.06 -15.93 0.56
N ARG A 83 4.15 -16.11 1.30
CA ARG A 83 4.36 -15.41 2.59
C ARG A 83 4.31 -13.89 2.43
N ARG A 84 4.94 -13.35 1.39
CA ARG A 84 4.95 -11.91 1.13
C ARG A 84 3.57 -11.40 0.72
N ALA A 85 2.88 -12.11 -0.17
CA ALA A 85 1.56 -11.72 -0.62
C ALA A 85 0.51 -11.81 0.50
N ASN A 86 0.53 -12.88 1.31
CA ASN A 86 -0.34 -13.00 2.49
C ASN A 86 -0.08 -11.89 3.50
N TYR A 87 1.18 -11.52 3.74
CA TYR A 87 1.50 -10.41 4.63
C TYR A 87 0.76 -9.12 4.21
N VAL A 88 0.70 -8.84 2.90
CA VAL A 88 -0.04 -7.67 2.39
C VAL A 88 -1.53 -7.79 2.65
N ILE A 89 -2.14 -8.92 2.32
CA ILE A 89 -3.59 -9.13 2.51
C ILE A 89 -4.00 -9.05 3.99
N GLU A 90 -3.19 -9.61 4.88
CA GLU A 90 -3.51 -9.71 6.31
C GLU A 90 -3.20 -8.43 7.09
N ASN A 91 -2.08 -7.77 6.79
CA ASN A 91 -1.57 -6.67 7.60
C ASN A 91 -1.73 -5.30 6.95
N ILE A 92 -1.98 -5.24 5.64
CA ILE A 92 -2.08 -4.00 4.87
C ILE A 92 -3.36 -3.99 4.03
N PRO A 93 -4.53 -4.26 4.63
CA PRO A 93 -5.78 -4.38 3.89
C PRO A 93 -6.18 -3.06 3.25
N ASN A 94 -6.96 -3.16 2.16
CA ASN A 94 -7.44 -2.03 1.38
C ASN A 94 -6.32 -1.19 0.75
N SER A 95 -5.22 -1.83 0.39
CA SER A 95 -4.20 -1.21 -0.45
C SER A 95 -4.60 -1.28 -1.93
N SER A 96 -4.09 -0.36 -2.75
CA SER A 96 -4.25 -0.44 -4.21
C SER A 96 -3.55 -1.67 -4.82
N GLN A 97 -2.80 -2.41 -4.02
CA GLN A 97 -2.02 -3.58 -4.43
C GLN A 97 -2.72 -4.93 -4.14
N ASP A 98 -3.93 -4.92 -3.56
CA ASP A 98 -4.64 -6.14 -3.14
C ASP A 98 -4.86 -7.10 -4.32
N LEU A 99 -5.25 -6.60 -5.50
CA LEU A 99 -5.40 -7.44 -6.70
C LEU A 99 -4.08 -8.09 -7.12
N ARG A 100 -2.97 -7.36 -7.03
CA ARG A 100 -1.64 -7.90 -7.35
C ARG A 100 -1.24 -9.01 -6.37
N ALA A 101 -1.51 -8.80 -5.08
CA ALA A 101 -1.27 -9.83 -4.06
C ALA A 101 -2.06 -11.10 -4.35
N LEU A 102 -3.35 -10.98 -4.64
CA LEU A 102 -4.21 -12.13 -4.99
C LEU A 102 -3.73 -12.85 -6.26
N LYS A 103 -3.27 -12.13 -7.28
CA LYS A 103 -2.69 -12.75 -8.48
C LYS A 103 -1.41 -13.55 -8.18
N ILE A 104 -0.54 -13.04 -7.31
CA ILE A 104 0.67 -13.75 -6.88
C ILE A 104 0.30 -15.03 -6.11
N LEU A 105 -0.68 -14.95 -5.18
CA LEU A 105 -1.20 -16.12 -4.46
C LEU A 105 -1.75 -17.16 -5.41
N SER A 106 -2.65 -16.76 -6.31
CA SER A 106 -3.26 -17.64 -7.30
C SER A 106 -2.21 -18.37 -8.13
N THR A 107 -1.24 -17.65 -8.70
CA THR A 107 -0.16 -18.25 -9.49
C THR A 107 0.68 -19.23 -8.67
N SER A 108 0.97 -18.88 -7.43
CA SER A 108 1.78 -19.72 -6.54
C SER A 108 1.04 -20.99 -6.11
N TYR A 109 -0.26 -20.89 -5.78
CA TYR A 109 -1.08 -22.03 -5.42
C TYR A 109 -1.26 -22.99 -6.60
N GLN A 110 -1.50 -22.45 -7.80
CA GLN A 110 -1.58 -23.26 -9.02
C GLN A 110 -0.28 -24.03 -9.27
N ALA A 111 0.87 -23.38 -9.15
CA ALA A 111 2.18 -24.00 -9.36
C ALA A 111 2.50 -25.10 -8.33
N LEU A 112 1.99 -24.97 -7.09
CA LEU A 112 2.15 -25.96 -6.03
C LEU A 112 1.08 -27.07 -6.05
N GLY A 113 0.07 -26.97 -6.92
CA GLY A 113 -1.03 -27.93 -7.00
C GLY A 113 -2.06 -27.80 -5.86
N TYR A 114 -2.12 -26.65 -5.20
CA TYR A 114 -3.11 -26.36 -4.16
C TYR A 114 -4.43 -25.88 -4.79
N THR A 115 -5.18 -26.83 -5.38
CA THR A 115 -6.35 -26.53 -6.22
C THR A 115 -7.43 -25.77 -5.46
N GLU A 116 -7.76 -26.18 -4.24
CA GLU A 116 -8.76 -25.52 -3.39
C GLU A 116 -8.41 -24.04 -3.14
N LEU A 117 -7.18 -23.77 -2.68
CA LEU A 117 -6.72 -22.40 -2.43
C LEU A 117 -6.65 -21.55 -3.71
N TYR A 118 -6.34 -22.18 -4.83
CA TYR A 118 -6.38 -21.50 -6.14
C TYR A 118 -7.81 -21.10 -6.51
N GLU A 119 -8.78 -22.01 -6.39
CA GLU A 119 -10.20 -21.74 -6.71
C GLU A 119 -10.79 -20.67 -5.78
N ASP A 120 -10.51 -20.75 -4.49
CA ASP A 120 -10.91 -19.73 -3.50
C ASP A 120 -10.36 -18.35 -3.86
N THR A 121 -9.07 -18.29 -4.21
CA THR A 121 -8.44 -17.03 -4.60
C THR A 121 -9.04 -16.44 -5.88
N GLN A 122 -9.36 -17.29 -6.87
CA GLN A 122 -10.04 -16.87 -8.09
C GLN A 122 -11.47 -16.35 -7.80
N SER A 123 -12.18 -17.00 -6.90
CA SER A 123 -13.51 -16.56 -6.47
C SER A 123 -13.45 -15.19 -5.79
N ILE A 124 -12.46 -14.95 -4.93
CA ILE A 124 -12.25 -13.65 -4.28
C ILE A 124 -11.97 -12.56 -5.33
N ILE A 125 -11.13 -12.83 -6.33
CA ILE A 125 -10.83 -11.90 -7.42
C ILE A 125 -12.11 -11.56 -8.19
N ALA A 126 -12.92 -12.57 -8.54
CA ALA A 126 -14.16 -12.40 -9.28
C ALA A 126 -15.21 -11.58 -8.51
N LEU A 127 -15.40 -11.86 -7.21
CA LEU A 127 -16.31 -11.13 -6.34
C LEU A 127 -15.94 -9.65 -6.16
N ASN A 128 -14.65 -9.33 -6.24
CA ASN A 128 -14.15 -7.96 -6.09
C ASN A 128 -13.80 -7.28 -7.43
N ALA A 129 -14.21 -7.86 -8.55
CA ALA A 129 -13.86 -7.35 -9.88
C ALA A 129 -14.29 -5.89 -10.10
N SER A 130 -15.45 -5.48 -9.58
CA SER A 130 -15.94 -4.10 -9.66
C SER A 130 -15.08 -3.12 -8.85
N LYS A 131 -14.61 -3.52 -7.67
CA LYS A 131 -13.70 -2.74 -6.82
C LYS A 131 -12.35 -2.56 -7.53
N PHE A 132 -11.78 -3.64 -8.02
CA PHE A 132 -10.48 -3.63 -8.70
C PHE A 132 -10.51 -2.86 -10.03
N GLY A 133 -11.61 -2.92 -10.78
CA GLY A 133 -11.81 -2.16 -12.02
C GLY A 133 -11.85 -0.64 -11.78
N SER A 134 -12.43 -0.20 -10.66
CA SER A 134 -12.46 1.23 -10.30
C SER A 134 -11.11 1.76 -9.81
N GLU A 135 -10.30 0.93 -9.19
CA GLU A 135 -8.96 1.30 -8.71
C GLU A 135 -7.97 1.47 -9.87
N THR A 136 -7.98 0.56 -10.84
CA THR A 136 -7.12 0.66 -12.03
C THR A 136 -7.44 1.91 -12.87
N SER A 137 -8.69 2.35 -12.93
CA SER A 137 -9.06 3.58 -13.61
C SER A 137 -8.62 4.84 -12.86
N LYS A 138 -8.56 4.82 -11.53
CA LYS A 138 -8.05 5.93 -10.72
C LYS A 138 -6.53 6.06 -10.79
N GLU A 139 -5.80 4.96 -10.82
CA GLU A 139 -4.34 4.97 -11.00
C GLU A 139 -3.94 5.52 -12.37
N SER A 140 -4.69 5.19 -13.43
CA SER A 140 -4.43 5.72 -14.77
C SER A 140 -4.73 7.22 -14.89
N SER A 141 -5.61 7.78 -14.05
CA SER A 141 -5.93 9.22 -14.03
C SER A 141 -4.97 10.04 -13.15
N TRP A 142 -4.23 9.38 -12.25
CA TRP A 142 -3.20 10.00 -11.39
C TRP A 142 -1.86 10.04 -12.13
N SER A 143 -1.78 10.89 -13.14
CA SER A 143 -0.51 11.18 -13.79
C SER A 143 0.38 11.98 -12.84
N TRP A 144 1.65 11.57 -12.69
CA TRP A 144 2.69 12.33 -11.98
C TRP A 144 2.75 13.82 -12.41
N LYS A 145 2.26 14.15 -13.61
CA LYS A 145 2.14 15.52 -14.14
C LYS A 145 1.19 16.39 -13.33
N SER A 146 0.13 15.83 -12.73
CA SER A 146 -0.79 16.60 -11.90
C SER A 146 -0.20 16.94 -10.52
N ILE A 147 0.80 16.18 -10.05
CA ILE A 147 1.43 16.38 -8.75
C ILE A 147 2.45 17.53 -8.80
N ILE A 148 3.12 17.72 -9.93
CA ILE A 148 4.16 18.75 -10.10
C ILE A 148 3.65 20.06 -10.75
N GLY A 149 2.32 20.21 -10.91
CA GLY A 149 1.72 21.46 -11.38
C GLY A 149 2.09 21.87 -12.81
N MET A 150 2.64 20.98 -13.62
CA MET A 150 2.88 21.26 -15.05
C MET A 150 1.56 21.16 -15.82
N ASN A 151 0.95 22.33 -16.06
CA ASN A 151 -0.17 22.48 -16.96
C ASN A 151 0.36 22.49 -18.41
N PRO A 152 0.04 21.50 -19.28
CA PRO A 152 0.45 21.51 -20.67
C PRO A 152 -0.52 22.35 -21.51
N GLY A 153 -0.54 23.65 -21.28
CA GLY A 153 -1.50 24.49 -21.99
C GLY A 153 -1.29 25.99 -21.83
N SER A 154 -0.15 26.51 -22.25
CA SER A 154 -0.03 27.89 -22.64
C SER A 154 1.20 28.04 -23.55
N GLY A 155 1.00 27.75 -24.81
CA GLY A 155 1.91 28.04 -25.89
C GLY A 155 1.07 28.28 -27.14
N SER A 156 0.61 29.51 -27.28
CA SER A 156 0.20 30.11 -28.55
C SER A 156 1.34 30.89 -29.13
#